data_82eda6ed6afe426c16b3b5262d53b1a1
#
_entry.id   82eda6ed6afe426c16b3b5262d53b1a1
#
_cell.length_a   1.000
_cell.length_b   1.000
_cell.length_c   1.000
_cell.angle_alpha   90.00
_cell.angle_beta   90.00
_cell.angle_gamma   90.00
#
_symmetry.space_group_name_H-M   'P 1'
#
loop_
_entity.id
_entity.type
_entity.pdbx_description
1 polymer ?
#
loop_
_entity_poly.entity_id
_entity_poly.type
_entity_poly.pdbx_seq_one_letter_code
_entity_poly.pdbx_strand_id
1 'polypeptide(L)'
;MPLLQGVLADRDAWSAIGQCSIERTMSALGTKSAMLIMREAYYGTTRFDDFAHRVGITKAAAAARLSELVDLGLMTRQPYREPGQRTRDEYVLTDAGVDFMPVVWAMFEWGRRHLPGHSRLRLTHVDCGADATVEIRCAEGHPVPPDELGVRLVKRSRD
;
A
#
# COMPACT_ATOMS: atom_id res chain seq x y z
N MET A 1 -0.32 -22.80 5.78
CA MET A 1 0.31 -22.43 4.48
C MET A 1 -0.79 -22.42 3.42
N PRO A 2 -0.83 -21.43 2.51
CA PRO A 2 -1.82 -21.39 1.42
C PRO A 2 -1.81 -22.66 0.58
N LEU A 3 -2.99 -23.13 0.18
CA LEU A 3 -3.15 -24.33 -0.65
C LEU A 3 -3.08 -23.95 -2.13
N LEU A 4 -2.10 -24.49 -2.86
CA LEU A 4 -2.01 -24.35 -4.31
C LEU A 4 -2.97 -25.34 -4.98
N GLN A 5 -3.83 -24.85 -5.88
CA GLN A 5 -4.91 -25.63 -6.47
C GLN A 5 -4.72 -25.78 -7.99
N GLY A 6 -5.20 -26.92 -8.54
CA GLY A 6 -5.12 -27.21 -9.96
C GLY A 6 -3.67 -27.33 -10.44
N VAL A 7 -3.36 -26.71 -11.58
CA VAL A 7 -2.01 -26.75 -12.18
C VAL A 7 -0.94 -26.10 -11.28
N LEU A 8 -1.32 -25.26 -10.33
CA LEU A 8 -0.36 -24.64 -9.40
C LEU A 8 0.17 -25.61 -8.35
N ALA A 9 -0.51 -26.73 -8.12
CA ALA A 9 -0.06 -27.77 -7.18
C ALA A 9 1.24 -28.43 -7.65
N ASP A 10 1.45 -28.51 -8.96
CA ASP A 10 2.72 -28.92 -9.57
C ASP A 10 3.61 -27.70 -9.79
N ARG A 11 4.63 -27.55 -8.95
CA ARG A 11 5.53 -26.39 -8.99
C ARG A 11 6.43 -26.36 -10.23
N ASP A 12 6.67 -27.50 -10.84
CA ASP A 12 7.51 -27.63 -12.03
C ASP A 12 6.71 -27.35 -13.32
N ALA A 13 5.39 -27.53 -13.27
CA ALA A 13 4.50 -27.28 -14.40
C ALA A 13 4.12 -25.80 -14.57
N TRP A 14 4.45 -24.92 -13.61
CA TRP A 14 4.02 -23.53 -13.67
C TRP A 14 5.04 -22.57 -13.03
N SER A 15 5.18 -21.39 -13.66
CA SER A 15 5.99 -20.28 -13.16
C SER A 15 5.17 -18.99 -13.08
N ALA A 16 5.32 -18.25 -11.98
CA ALA A 16 4.73 -16.94 -11.77
C ALA A 16 5.50 -15.79 -12.45
N ILE A 17 6.68 -16.07 -13.03
CA ILE A 17 7.58 -15.04 -13.58
C ILE A 17 6.81 -14.18 -14.60
N GLY A 18 6.82 -12.85 -14.38
CA GLY A 18 6.15 -11.88 -15.23
C GLY A 18 4.61 -11.82 -15.11
N GLN A 19 3.98 -12.72 -14.32
CA GLN A 19 2.53 -12.77 -14.11
C GLN A 19 2.11 -12.50 -12.66
N CYS A 20 3.07 -12.41 -11.75
CA CYS A 20 2.82 -12.21 -10.33
C CYS A 20 2.41 -10.77 -10.02
N SER A 21 1.22 -10.58 -9.45
CA SER A 21 0.76 -9.25 -9.03
C SER A 21 1.65 -8.64 -7.94
N ILE A 22 2.24 -9.48 -7.06
CA ILE A 22 3.20 -9.02 -6.05
C ILE A 22 4.44 -8.45 -6.73
N GLU A 23 5.01 -9.17 -7.72
CA GLU A 23 6.17 -8.72 -8.48
C GLU A 23 5.91 -7.37 -9.16
N ARG A 24 4.76 -7.23 -9.81
CA ARG A 24 4.34 -5.98 -10.46
C ARG A 24 4.19 -4.84 -9.46
N THR A 25 3.56 -5.09 -8.32
CA THR A 25 3.40 -4.09 -7.25
C THR A 25 4.75 -3.69 -6.66
N MET A 26 5.64 -4.64 -6.41
CA MET A 26 6.98 -4.36 -5.90
C MET A 26 7.85 -3.60 -6.92
N SER A 27 7.71 -3.87 -8.20
CA SER A 27 8.39 -3.11 -9.26
C SER A 27 7.91 -1.66 -9.33
N ALA A 28 6.63 -1.42 -9.08
CA ALA A 28 6.03 -0.08 -9.11
C ALA A 28 6.23 0.69 -7.80
N LEU A 29 6.09 0.05 -6.65
CA LEU A 29 5.99 0.69 -5.34
C LEU A 29 7.03 0.18 -4.33
N GLY A 30 7.90 -0.75 -4.68
CA GLY A 30 8.80 -1.46 -3.75
C GLY A 30 9.94 -0.63 -3.17
N THR A 31 9.95 0.69 -3.34
CA THR A 31 10.96 1.55 -2.73
C THR A 31 10.55 2.01 -1.33
N LYS A 32 11.53 2.09 -0.43
CA LYS A 32 11.32 2.60 0.94
C LYS A 32 10.64 3.99 0.92
N SER A 33 11.08 4.88 0.04
CA SER A 33 10.54 6.24 -0.03
C SER A 33 9.09 6.27 -0.53
N ALA A 34 8.70 5.44 -1.49
CA ALA A 34 7.31 5.34 -1.94
C ALA A 34 6.39 4.88 -0.80
N MET A 35 6.77 3.80 -0.08
CA MET A 35 6.01 3.30 1.06
C MET A 35 5.88 4.33 2.18
N LEU A 36 6.96 5.09 2.46
CA LEU A 36 6.92 6.12 3.49
C LEU A 36 6.10 7.35 3.06
N ILE A 37 6.08 7.71 1.77
CA ILE A 37 5.19 8.75 1.25
C ILE A 37 3.73 8.31 1.37
N MET A 38 3.39 7.08 0.99
CA MET A 38 2.03 6.55 1.16
C MET A 38 1.61 6.56 2.63
N ARG A 39 2.48 6.16 3.56
CA ARG A 39 2.22 6.26 5.00
C ARG A 39 1.89 7.70 5.42
N GLU A 40 2.68 8.67 4.99
CA GLU A 40 2.44 10.08 5.33
C GLU A 40 1.14 10.61 4.72
N ALA A 41 0.80 10.18 3.51
CA ALA A 41 -0.49 10.50 2.90
C ALA A 41 -1.67 9.96 3.73
N TYR A 42 -1.59 8.75 4.26
CA TYR A 42 -2.60 8.20 5.18
C TYR A 42 -2.66 8.94 6.52
N TYR A 43 -1.58 9.60 6.93
CA TYR A 43 -1.57 10.50 8.09
C TYR A 43 -2.07 11.91 7.77
N GLY A 44 -2.56 12.16 6.54
CA GLY A 44 -3.14 13.43 6.12
C GLY A 44 -2.14 14.45 5.58
N THR A 45 -0.90 14.04 5.28
CA THR A 45 0.06 14.92 4.61
C THR A 45 -0.36 15.12 3.15
N THR A 46 -0.44 16.39 2.70
CA THR A 46 -0.80 16.74 1.32
C THR A 46 0.24 17.64 0.64
N ARG A 47 1.08 18.36 1.42
CA ARG A 47 2.02 19.35 0.89
C ARG A 47 3.34 18.71 0.49
N PHE A 48 3.88 19.14 -0.65
CA PHE A 48 5.16 18.66 -1.20
C PHE A 48 6.32 18.76 -0.19
N ASP A 49 6.50 19.93 0.43
CA ASP A 49 7.61 20.16 1.36
C ASP A 49 7.47 19.31 2.64
N ASP A 50 6.23 19.08 3.09
CA ASP A 50 5.95 18.21 4.23
C ASP A 50 6.27 16.75 3.94
N PHE A 51 5.94 16.23 2.75
CA PHE A 51 6.37 14.88 2.35
C PHE A 51 7.89 14.74 2.38
N ALA A 52 8.63 15.68 1.76
CA ALA A 52 10.09 15.61 1.76
C ALA A 52 10.66 15.63 3.19
N HIS A 53 10.15 16.53 4.04
CA HIS A 53 10.59 16.70 5.42
C HIS A 53 10.26 15.47 6.28
N ARG A 54 9.00 15.02 6.29
CA ARG A 54 8.52 13.93 7.18
C ARG A 54 9.06 12.57 6.79
N VAL A 55 9.30 12.34 5.50
CA VAL A 55 9.95 11.11 5.00
C VAL A 55 11.47 11.16 5.19
N GLY A 56 12.05 12.34 5.33
CA GLY A 56 13.49 12.53 5.49
C GLY A 56 14.27 12.28 4.19
N ILE A 57 13.72 12.74 3.07
CA ILE A 57 14.34 12.61 1.73
C ILE A 57 14.57 13.97 1.08
N THR A 58 15.44 14.02 0.07
CA THR A 58 15.66 15.25 -0.69
C THR A 58 14.41 15.66 -1.46
N LYS A 59 14.27 16.97 -1.74
CA LYS A 59 13.17 17.47 -2.57
C LYS A 59 13.15 16.84 -3.96
N ALA A 60 14.31 16.55 -4.55
CA ALA A 60 14.40 15.86 -5.83
C ALA A 60 13.85 14.42 -5.75
N ALA A 61 14.20 13.69 -4.69
CA ALA A 61 13.67 12.34 -4.46
C ALA A 61 12.17 12.36 -4.19
N ALA A 62 11.67 13.34 -3.40
CA ALA A 62 10.25 13.51 -3.16
C ALA A 62 9.48 13.80 -4.45
N ALA A 63 10.00 14.71 -5.30
CA ALA A 63 9.37 15.04 -6.58
C ALA A 63 9.26 13.81 -7.49
N ALA A 64 10.35 13.04 -7.63
CA ALA A 64 10.34 11.83 -8.43
C ALA A 64 9.31 10.80 -7.91
N ARG A 65 9.31 10.53 -6.60
CA ARG A 65 8.38 9.54 -6.01
C ARG A 65 6.92 9.99 -6.09
N LEU A 66 6.63 11.26 -5.79
CA LEU A 66 5.27 11.80 -5.91
C LEU A 66 4.78 11.79 -7.37
N SER A 67 5.65 12.08 -8.34
CA SER A 67 5.29 11.95 -9.76
C SER A 67 4.93 10.51 -10.11
N GLU A 68 5.75 9.53 -9.72
CA GLU A 68 5.47 8.11 -9.95
C GLU A 68 4.15 7.66 -9.31
N LEU A 69 3.85 8.10 -8.09
CA LEU A 69 2.60 7.76 -7.42
C LEU A 69 1.37 8.39 -8.12
N VAL A 70 1.54 9.56 -8.71
CA VAL A 70 0.51 10.19 -9.56
C VAL A 70 0.35 9.41 -10.88
N ASP A 71 1.44 9.05 -11.54
CA ASP A 71 1.43 8.29 -12.80
C ASP A 71 0.82 6.89 -12.63
N LEU A 72 1.00 6.29 -11.44
CA LEU A 72 0.37 5.02 -11.04
C LEU A 72 -1.11 5.18 -10.62
N GLY A 73 -1.61 6.40 -10.56
CA GLY A 73 -2.99 6.69 -10.18
C GLY A 73 -3.30 6.49 -8.69
N LEU A 74 -2.28 6.41 -7.81
CA LEU A 74 -2.48 6.30 -6.36
C LEU A 74 -2.70 7.66 -5.70
N MET A 75 -2.18 8.70 -6.33
CA MET A 75 -2.35 10.08 -5.90
C MET A 75 -2.76 10.95 -7.09
N THR A 76 -3.34 12.10 -6.80
CA THR A 76 -3.60 13.14 -7.78
C THR A 76 -3.11 14.49 -7.28
N ARG A 77 -2.82 15.41 -8.20
CA ARG A 77 -2.47 16.79 -7.88
C ARG A 77 -3.73 17.64 -7.87
N GLN A 78 -3.88 18.45 -6.83
CA GLN A 78 -4.96 19.43 -6.73
C GLN A 78 -4.38 20.81 -6.47
N PRO A 79 -4.80 21.84 -7.23
CA PRO A 79 -4.32 23.19 -6.97
C PRO A 79 -4.90 23.71 -5.65
N TYR A 80 -4.05 24.32 -4.85
CA TYR A 80 -4.47 25.05 -3.66
C TYR A 80 -3.83 26.43 -3.61
N ARG A 81 -4.46 27.34 -2.90
CA ARG A 81 -3.96 28.69 -2.73
C ARG A 81 -4.22 29.18 -1.31
N GLU A 82 -3.16 29.62 -0.65
CA GLU A 82 -3.27 30.33 0.62
C GLU A 82 -3.45 31.84 0.36
N PRO A 83 -4.14 32.57 1.25
CA PRO A 83 -4.30 34.01 1.11
C PRO A 83 -2.95 34.71 0.95
N GLY A 84 -2.82 35.52 -0.11
CA GLY A 84 -1.58 36.27 -0.39
C GLY A 84 -0.44 35.46 -1.01
N GLN A 85 -0.63 34.17 -1.28
CA GLN A 85 0.40 33.32 -1.88
C GLN A 85 0.04 32.89 -3.32
N ARG A 86 1.08 32.46 -4.06
CA ARG A 86 0.93 31.85 -5.37
C ARG A 86 0.25 30.49 -5.24
N THR A 87 -0.61 30.14 -6.21
CA THR A 87 -1.18 28.81 -6.34
C THR A 87 -0.07 27.76 -6.42
N ARG A 88 -0.22 26.67 -5.66
CA ARG A 88 0.67 25.49 -5.62
C ARG A 88 -0.18 24.25 -5.76
N ASP A 89 0.47 23.11 -5.98
CA ASP A 89 -0.19 21.81 -5.98
C ASP A 89 -0.02 21.12 -4.62
N GLU A 90 -1.08 20.45 -4.21
CA GLU A 90 -1.05 19.44 -3.17
C GLU A 90 -1.33 18.06 -3.74
N TYR A 91 -0.95 17.04 -3.00
CA TYR A 91 -1.10 15.64 -3.40
C TYR A 91 -2.12 14.98 -2.49
N VAL A 92 -3.16 14.40 -3.09
CA VAL A 92 -4.22 13.71 -2.36
C VAL A 92 -4.37 12.28 -2.87
N LEU A 93 -4.78 11.38 -1.99
CA LEU A 93 -5.03 9.98 -2.36
C LEU A 93 -6.23 9.90 -3.31
N THR A 94 -6.13 9.00 -4.28
CA THR A 94 -7.26 8.53 -5.08
C THR A 94 -7.93 7.33 -4.39
N ASP A 95 -9.04 6.83 -4.94
CA ASP A 95 -9.65 5.59 -4.46
C ASP A 95 -8.66 4.42 -4.51
N ALA A 96 -7.88 4.30 -5.59
CA ALA A 96 -6.82 3.29 -5.70
C ALA A 96 -5.71 3.47 -4.65
N GLY A 97 -5.39 4.71 -4.29
CA GLY A 97 -4.47 5.01 -3.20
C GLY A 97 -5.03 4.59 -1.84
N VAL A 98 -6.31 4.80 -1.61
CA VAL A 98 -7.00 4.33 -0.38
C VAL A 98 -7.05 2.81 -0.35
N ASP A 99 -7.35 2.14 -1.46
CA ASP A 99 -7.37 0.67 -1.56
C ASP A 99 -6.01 0.02 -1.25
N PHE A 100 -4.91 0.74 -1.42
CA PHE A 100 -3.57 0.26 -1.08
C PHE A 100 -3.26 0.36 0.44
N MET A 101 -4.06 1.08 1.21
CA MET A 101 -3.83 1.30 2.65
C MET A 101 -3.65 0.01 3.46
N PRO A 102 -4.45 -1.06 3.27
CA PRO A 102 -4.29 -2.31 4.02
C PRO A 102 -2.90 -2.95 3.85
N VAL A 103 -2.24 -2.78 2.69
CA VAL A 103 -0.89 -3.29 2.44
C VAL A 103 0.12 -2.58 3.35
N VAL A 104 0.06 -1.25 3.44
CA VAL A 104 0.96 -0.47 4.30
C VAL A 104 0.73 -0.79 5.78
N TRP A 105 -0.52 -0.96 6.20
CA TRP A 105 -0.85 -1.31 7.58
C TRP A 105 -0.48 -2.76 7.91
N ALA A 106 -0.57 -3.69 6.97
CA ALA A 106 -0.07 -5.05 7.15
C ALA A 106 1.46 -5.05 7.36
N MET A 107 2.21 -4.25 6.59
CA MET A 107 3.65 -4.07 6.80
C MET A 107 3.96 -3.45 8.16
N PHE A 108 3.18 -2.44 8.59
CA PHE A 108 3.32 -1.82 9.91
C PHE A 108 3.15 -2.86 11.03
N GLU A 109 2.07 -3.63 11.00
CA GLU A 109 1.77 -4.63 12.02
C GLU A 109 2.79 -5.77 12.04
N TRP A 110 3.22 -6.24 10.87
CA TRP A 110 4.26 -7.26 10.77
C TRP A 110 5.59 -6.74 11.35
N GLY A 111 5.99 -5.53 10.95
CA GLY A 111 7.22 -4.91 11.43
C GLY A 111 7.21 -4.68 12.94
N ARG A 112 6.08 -4.23 13.50
CA ARG A 112 5.90 -4.04 14.94
C ARG A 112 6.07 -5.33 15.73
N ARG A 113 5.62 -6.48 15.19
CA ARG A 113 5.66 -7.77 15.88
C ARG A 113 6.99 -8.51 15.72
N HIS A 114 7.67 -8.34 14.60
CA HIS A 114 8.77 -9.22 14.20
C HIS A 114 10.14 -8.53 14.04
N LEU A 115 10.18 -7.21 13.91
CA LEU A 115 11.44 -6.48 13.78
C LEU A 115 11.91 -5.93 15.13
N PRO A 116 13.25 -5.86 15.34
CA PRO A 116 13.80 -5.23 16.54
C PRO A 116 13.45 -3.73 16.57
N GLY A 117 13.32 -3.21 17.79
CA GLY A 117 12.90 -1.83 18.04
C GLY A 117 11.48 -1.77 18.61
N HIS A 118 11.15 -0.67 19.27
CA HIS A 118 9.87 -0.51 19.93
C HIS A 118 9.09 0.64 19.30
N SER A 119 8.17 0.32 18.36
CA SER A 119 7.18 1.30 17.93
C SER A 119 6.16 1.54 19.05
N ARG A 120 5.99 2.79 19.43
CA ARG A 120 4.93 3.21 20.38
C ARG A 120 3.60 3.46 19.68
N LEU A 121 3.57 3.44 18.34
CA LEU A 121 2.37 3.61 17.55
C LEU A 121 1.51 2.34 17.60
N ARG A 122 0.19 2.53 17.56
CA ARG A 122 -0.82 1.48 17.45
C ARG A 122 -1.84 1.90 16.40
N LEU A 123 -2.36 0.94 15.67
CA LEU A 123 -3.57 1.12 14.88
C LEU A 123 -4.74 0.83 15.80
N THR A 124 -5.66 1.76 15.94
CA THR A 124 -6.81 1.62 16.83
C THR A 124 -8.10 2.00 16.12
N HIS A 125 -9.19 1.38 16.51
CA HIS A 125 -10.53 1.81 16.11
C HIS A 125 -10.89 3.10 16.87
N VAL A 126 -11.26 4.15 16.13
CA VAL A 126 -11.46 5.49 16.71
C VAL A 126 -12.54 5.49 17.79
N ASP A 127 -13.64 4.76 17.56
CA ASP A 127 -14.79 4.82 18.46
C ASP A 127 -14.58 4.05 19.76
N CYS A 128 -13.95 2.86 19.71
CA CYS A 128 -13.80 2.00 20.90
C CYS A 128 -12.38 1.92 21.45
N GLY A 129 -11.40 2.49 20.75
CA GLY A 129 -9.99 2.48 21.17
C GLY A 129 -9.30 1.11 21.09
N ALA A 130 -9.97 0.06 20.66
CA ALA A 130 -9.40 -1.27 20.53
C ALA A 130 -8.36 -1.32 19.42
N ASP A 131 -7.33 -2.17 19.59
CA ASP A 131 -6.32 -2.41 18.56
C ASP A 131 -6.98 -2.93 17.28
N ALA A 132 -6.66 -2.30 16.15
CA ALA A 132 -7.08 -2.72 14.81
C ALA A 132 -6.05 -3.69 14.22
N THR A 133 -6.53 -4.70 13.50
CA THR A 133 -5.71 -5.72 12.83
C THR A 133 -6.04 -5.80 11.36
N VAL A 134 -5.05 -6.22 10.55
CA VAL A 134 -5.27 -6.53 9.14
C VAL A 134 -5.46 -8.05 9.00
N GLU A 135 -6.57 -8.44 8.39
CA GLU A 135 -6.92 -9.84 8.16
C GLU A 135 -7.41 -10.06 6.74
N ILE A 136 -7.31 -11.30 6.26
CA ILE A 136 -7.86 -11.71 4.97
C ILE A 136 -9.29 -12.20 5.19
N ARG A 137 -10.23 -11.70 4.37
CA ARG A 137 -11.61 -12.15 4.33
C ARG A 137 -12.00 -12.61 2.93
N CYS A 138 -12.84 -13.62 2.82
CA CYS A 138 -13.45 -13.99 1.54
C CYS A 138 -14.60 -13.01 1.17
N ALA A 139 -15.13 -13.13 -0.04
CA ALA A 139 -16.22 -12.26 -0.51
C ALA A 139 -17.52 -12.37 0.32
N GLU A 140 -17.72 -13.50 1.02
CA GLU A 140 -18.84 -13.72 1.95
C GLU A 140 -18.56 -13.16 3.36
N GLY A 141 -17.42 -12.48 3.55
CA GLY A 141 -17.06 -11.85 4.82
C GLY A 141 -16.43 -12.78 5.86
N HIS A 142 -16.23 -14.05 5.56
CA HIS A 142 -15.59 -14.98 6.50
C HIS A 142 -14.08 -14.67 6.62
N PRO A 143 -13.50 -14.67 7.84
CA PRO A 143 -12.05 -14.61 8.01
C PRO A 143 -11.42 -15.86 7.37
N VAL A 144 -10.29 -15.68 6.69
CA VAL A 144 -9.58 -16.76 5.99
C VAL A 144 -8.20 -16.95 6.63
N PRO A 145 -8.03 -17.96 7.50
CA PRO A 145 -6.73 -18.30 8.06
C PRO A 145 -5.76 -18.79 6.97
N PRO A 146 -4.42 -18.68 7.21
CA PRO A 146 -3.42 -18.99 6.19
C PRO A 146 -3.46 -20.41 5.63
N ASP A 147 -3.96 -21.38 6.39
CA ASP A 147 -4.11 -22.79 6.00
C ASP A 147 -5.40 -23.08 5.21
N GLU A 148 -6.35 -22.17 5.24
CA GLU A 148 -7.59 -22.22 4.45
C GLU A 148 -7.52 -21.35 3.17
N LEU A 149 -6.45 -20.55 3.02
CA LEU A 149 -6.28 -19.72 1.83
C LEU A 149 -5.87 -20.56 0.62
N GLY A 150 -6.72 -20.58 -0.42
CA GLY A 150 -6.43 -21.25 -1.68
C GLY A 150 -5.93 -20.28 -2.76
N VAL A 151 -4.93 -20.73 -3.54
CA VAL A 151 -4.47 -20.00 -4.73
C VAL A 151 -4.73 -20.83 -5.96
N ARG A 152 -5.46 -20.30 -6.93
CA ARG A 152 -5.82 -20.99 -8.19
C ARG A 152 -5.69 -20.05 -9.39
N LEU A 153 -5.41 -20.62 -10.56
CA LEU A 153 -5.55 -19.92 -11.82
C LEU A 153 -7.03 -19.82 -12.21
N VAL A 154 -7.48 -18.62 -12.53
CA VAL A 154 -8.78 -18.43 -13.16
C VAL A 154 -8.60 -18.32 -14.68
N LYS A 155 -9.51 -18.90 -15.46
CA LYS A 155 -9.54 -18.69 -16.90
C LYS A 155 -9.74 -17.21 -17.16
N ARG A 156 -8.94 -16.62 -18.08
CA ARG A 156 -9.17 -15.25 -18.55
C ARG A 156 -10.59 -15.23 -19.13
N SER A 157 -11.50 -14.44 -18.56
CA SER A 157 -12.72 -14.05 -19.29
C SER A 157 -12.27 -13.35 -20.58
N ARG A 158 -12.75 -13.83 -21.72
CA ARG A 158 -12.64 -13.10 -22.99
C ARG A 158 -13.72 -12.02 -22.91
N ASP A 159 -13.33 -10.82 -22.52
CA ASP A 159 -14.10 -9.63 -22.83
C ASP A 159 -13.85 -9.22 -24.27
#